data_8e03f999ea3a4e891f484757811afa4e
#
_entry.id   8e03f999ea3a4e891f484757811afa4e
#
_cell.length_a   1.000
_cell.length_b   1.000
_cell.length_c   1.000
_cell.angle_alpha   90.00
_cell.angle_beta   90.00
_cell.angle_gamma   90.00
#
_symmetry.space_group_name_H-M   'P 1'
#
loop_
_entity.id
_entity.type
_entity.pdbx_description
1 polymer ?
#
loop_
_entity_poly.entity_id
_entity_poly.type
_entity_poly.pdbx_seq_one_letter_code
_entity_poly.pdbx_strand_id
1 'polypeptide(L)'
;MLRFPFESTNRALFLAINAPADLAGGSLSFAIIASNYLVFLLAALLLWAWIRGQPFERRWLLTVAIAALLALSLNILIGMLVPHPRPFMVPVGNTFIPHDPETSFPSDHATLMWTFAWGLYGLPTLRRIGYVAIVFAALTSWGRVFLGVHFPFDIAGSMVVAVISLMLVRPWQPYIDARLAPLAERVHVGMLEKWFK
;
A
#
# COMPACT_ATOMS: atom_id res chain seq x y z
N MET A 1 -26.04 -11.54 7.86
CA MET A 1 -25.14 -10.73 7.01
C MET A 1 -24.85 -9.43 7.75
N LEU A 2 -23.64 -9.23 8.23
CA LEU A 2 -23.25 -7.98 8.89
C LEU A 2 -23.38 -6.85 7.86
N ARG A 3 -24.25 -5.87 8.11
CA ARG A 3 -24.33 -4.67 7.28
C ARG A 3 -23.08 -3.85 7.54
N PHE A 4 -22.31 -3.59 6.49
CA PHE A 4 -21.14 -2.70 6.59
C PHE A 4 -21.64 -1.33 7.06
N PRO A 5 -21.09 -0.78 8.17
CA PRO A 5 -21.57 0.50 8.69
C PRO A 5 -21.36 1.59 7.64
N PHE A 6 -22.35 2.49 7.51
CA PHE A 6 -22.31 3.60 6.56
C PHE A 6 -22.24 3.20 5.06
N GLU A 7 -22.75 2.04 4.69
CA GLU A 7 -22.72 1.54 3.31
C GLU A 7 -23.32 2.53 2.29
N SER A 8 -24.41 3.21 2.65
CA SER A 8 -25.01 4.25 1.78
C SER A 8 -24.06 5.41 1.49
N THR A 9 -23.32 5.87 2.51
CA THR A 9 -22.32 6.92 2.38
C THR A 9 -21.13 6.43 1.55
N ASN A 10 -20.66 5.19 1.78
CA ASN A 10 -19.57 4.57 1.04
C ASN A 10 -19.89 4.50 -0.46
N ARG A 11 -21.11 4.09 -0.81
CA ARG A 11 -21.58 4.04 -2.21
C ARG A 11 -21.74 5.42 -2.82
N ALA A 12 -22.26 6.41 -2.07
CA ALA A 12 -22.39 7.78 -2.55
C ALA A 12 -21.02 8.39 -2.86
N LEU A 13 -20.04 8.22 -1.98
CA LEU A 13 -18.65 8.65 -2.19
C LEU A 13 -18.00 7.92 -3.38
N PHE A 14 -18.25 6.62 -3.50
CA PHE A 14 -17.76 5.84 -4.63
C PHE A 14 -18.29 6.41 -5.95
N LEU A 15 -19.60 6.63 -6.09
CA LEU A 15 -20.20 7.16 -7.30
C LEU A 15 -19.72 8.58 -7.64
N ALA A 16 -19.36 9.38 -6.63
CA ALA A 16 -18.79 10.70 -6.83
C ALA A 16 -17.35 10.69 -7.38
N ILE A 17 -16.61 9.57 -7.16
CA ILE A 17 -15.20 9.42 -7.58
C ILE A 17 -15.08 8.52 -8.81
N ASN A 18 -15.94 7.50 -8.95
CA ASN A 18 -15.87 6.48 -9.99
C ASN A 18 -15.96 7.10 -11.40
N ALA A 19 -15.14 6.60 -12.30
CA ALA A 19 -15.05 7.09 -13.66
C ALA A 19 -16.36 6.92 -14.45
N PRO A 20 -16.72 7.86 -15.33
CA PRO A 20 -17.85 7.73 -16.22
C PRO A 20 -17.63 6.58 -17.23
N ALA A 21 -18.71 6.00 -17.75
CA ALA A 21 -18.66 4.80 -18.59
C ALA A 21 -17.90 4.99 -19.92
N ASP A 22 -17.78 6.21 -20.39
CA ASP A 22 -17.10 6.60 -21.65
C ASP A 22 -15.61 6.94 -21.44
N LEU A 23 -15.05 6.68 -20.23
CA LEU A 23 -13.63 6.91 -19.96
C LEU A 23 -12.75 6.15 -20.93
N ALA A 24 -11.88 6.87 -21.64
CA ALA A 24 -10.98 6.29 -22.65
C ALA A 24 -9.67 7.11 -22.78
N GLY A 25 -8.78 6.63 -23.64
CA GLY A 25 -7.56 7.35 -24.02
C GLY A 25 -6.57 7.58 -22.89
N GLY A 26 -5.92 8.75 -22.87
CA GLY A 26 -4.85 9.07 -21.93
C GLY A 26 -5.29 9.11 -20.48
N SER A 27 -6.52 9.53 -20.18
CA SER A 27 -7.07 9.57 -18.82
C SER A 27 -7.25 8.15 -18.24
N LEU A 28 -7.74 7.21 -19.04
CA LEU A 28 -7.82 5.80 -18.66
C LEU A 28 -6.41 5.21 -18.41
N SER A 29 -5.48 5.46 -19.34
CA SER A 29 -4.09 4.98 -19.19
C SER A 29 -3.43 5.54 -17.95
N PHE A 30 -3.61 6.84 -17.66
CA PHE A 30 -3.08 7.45 -16.42
C PHE A 30 -3.67 6.80 -15.17
N ALA A 31 -4.99 6.58 -15.12
CA ALA A 31 -5.64 5.94 -13.99
C ALA A 31 -5.16 4.49 -13.78
N ILE A 32 -4.96 3.73 -14.85
CA ILE A 32 -4.41 2.37 -14.79
C ILE A 32 -2.96 2.40 -14.25
N ILE A 33 -2.13 3.32 -14.75
CA ILE A 33 -0.76 3.48 -14.25
C ILE A 33 -0.76 3.83 -12.77
N ALA A 34 -1.58 4.78 -12.36
CA ALA A 34 -1.71 5.18 -10.96
C ALA A 34 -2.18 4.03 -10.08
N SER A 35 -3.18 3.27 -10.52
CA SER A 35 -3.78 2.16 -9.76
C SER A 35 -2.83 0.97 -9.57
N ASN A 36 -2.12 0.57 -10.63
CA ASN A 36 -1.47 -0.74 -10.69
C ASN A 36 0.05 -0.68 -10.77
N TYR A 37 0.63 0.40 -11.29
CA TYR A 37 2.06 0.42 -11.61
C TYR A 37 2.91 1.28 -10.66
N LEU A 38 2.31 2.19 -9.89
CA LEU A 38 3.06 3.00 -8.92
C LEU A 38 3.68 2.15 -7.80
N VAL A 39 3.14 0.96 -7.53
CA VAL A 39 3.74 0.01 -6.59
C VAL A 39 5.14 -0.43 -7.03
N PHE A 40 5.37 -0.60 -8.32
CA PHE A 40 6.69 -0.95 -8.87
C PHE A 40 7.67 0.22 -8.78
N LEU A 41 7.18 1.46 -9.00
CA LEU A 41 8.00 2.66 -8.81
C LEU A 41 8.36 2.85 -7.32
N LEU A 42 7.43 2.57 -6.41
CA LEU A 42 7.72 2.56 -4.98
C LEU A 42 8.76 1.49 -4.64
N ALA A 43 8.64 0.27 -5.17
CA ALA A 43 9.62 -0.79 -4.97
C ALA A 43 11.01 -0.39 -5.47
N ALA A 44 11.11 0.24 -6.65
CA ALA A 44 12.38 0.77 -7.17
C ALA A 44 12.96 1.88 -6.26
N LEU A 45 12.11 2.76 -5.74
CA LEU A 45 12.49 3.81 -4.81
C LEU A 45 13.01 3.23 -3.47
N LEU A 46 12.35 2.20 -2.95
CA LEU A 46 12.78 1.49 -1.75
C LEU A 46 14.12 0.76 -1.96
N LEU A 47 14.28 0.12 -3.10
CA LEU A 47 15.54 -0.53 -3.47
C LEU A 47 16.67 0.51 -3.59
N TRP A 48 16.41 1.64 -4.23
CA TRP A 48 17.36 2.75 -4.31
C TRP A 48 17.72 3.28 -2.90
N ALA A 49 16.71 3.51 -2.05
CA ALA A 49 16.92 3.95 -0.67
C ALA A 49 17.72 2.92 0.15
N TRP A 50 17.52 1.62 -0.08
CA TRP A 50 18.30 0.54 0.53
C TRP A 50 19.78 0.57 0.07
N ILE A 51 20.03 0.69 -1.23
CA ILE A 51 21.38 0.66 -1.79
C ILE A 51 22.18 1.90 -1.35
N ARG A 52 21.55 3.08 -1.35
CA ARG A 52 22.19 4.37 -1.07
C ARG A 52 22.14 4.77 0.40
N GLY A 53 21.25 4.15 1.18
CA GLY A 53 20.98 4.50 2.57
C GLY A 53 22.13 4.19 3.51
N GLN A 54 22.16 4.90 4.63
CA GLN A 54 23.05 4.63 5.76
C GLN A 54 22.59 3.34 6.49
N PRO A 55 23.45 2.67 7.27
CA PRO A 55 23.07 1.46 8.02
C PRO A 55 21.80 1.61 8.87
N PHE A 56 21.62 2.76 9.56
CA PHE A 56 20.42 3.00 10.36
C PHE A 56 19.15 3.18 9.51
N GLU A 57 19.26 3.73 8.29
CA GLU A 57 18.15 3.85 7.35
C GLU A 57 17.72 2.49 6.83
N ARG A 58 18.67 1.60 6.49
CA ARG A 58 18.38 0.22 6.10
C ARG A 58 17.69 -0.57 7.21
N ARG A 59 18.12 -0.40 8.47
CA ARG A 59 17.45 -1.02 9.62
C ARG A 59 16.01 -0.53 9.75
N TRP A 60 15.78 0.77 9.56
CA TRP A 60 14.43 1.31 9.55
C TRP A 60 13.59 0.78 8.38
N LEU A 61 14.15 0.72 7.17
CA LEU A 61 13.48 0.14 6.00
C LEU A 61 13.08 -1.32 6.24
N LEU A 62 13.95 -2.10 6.90
CA LEU A 62 13.64 -3.48 7.30
C LEU A 62 12.46 -3.52 8.29
N THR A 63 12.43 -2.63 9.28
CA THR A 63 11.32 -2.50 10.22
C THR A 63 10.01 -2.17 9.49
N VAL A 64 10.05 -1.24 8.53
CA VAL A 64 8.88 -0.88 7.70
C VAL A 64 8.44 -2.04 6.81
N ALA A 65 9.37 -2.80 6.24
CA ALA A 65 9.05 -3.99 5.43
C ALA A 65 8.35 -5.07 6.28
N ILE A 66 8.80 -5.30 7.52
CA ILE A 66 8.13 -6.22 8.45
C ILE A 66 6.73 -5.70 8.80
N ALA A 67 6.58 -4.40 9.02
CA ALA A 67 5.26 -3.79 9.24
C ALA A 67 4.33 -3.95 8.03
N ALA A 68 4.85 -3.87 6.80
CA ALA A 68 4.08 -4.10 5.59
C ALA A 68 3.61 -5.56 5.46
N LEU A 69 4.46 -6.52 5.81
CA LEU A 69 4.07 -7.94 5.86
C LEU A 69 2.99 -8.18 6.91
N LEU A 70 3.13 -7.60 8.11
CA LEU A 70 2.09 -7.66 9.13
C LEU A 70 0.79 -7.02 8.66
N ALA A 71 0.86 -5.87 7.99
CA ALA A 71 -0.31 -5.15 7.47
C ALA A 71 -1.09 -6.01 6.45
N LEU A 72 -0.40 -6.66 5.50
CA LEU A 72 -1.04 -7.57 4.55
C LEU A 72 -1.61 -8.82 5.24
N SER A 73 -0.94 -9.34 6.27
CA SER A 73 -1.46 -10.46 7.07
C SER A 73 -2.74 -10.06 7.83
N LEU A 74 -2.77 -8.84 8.36
CA LEU A 74 -3.99 -8.29 9.00
C LEU A 74 -5.11 -8.07 7.98
N ASN A 75 -4.80 -7.65 6.75
CA ASN A 75 -5.81 -7.53 5.68
C ASN A 75 -6.49 -8.88 5.40
N ILE A 76 -5.69 -9.96 5.27
CA ILE A 76 -6.23 -11.31 5.06
C ILE A 76 -7.17 -11.68 6.21
N LEU A 77 -6.74 -11.49 7.46
CA LEU A 77 -7.53 -11.79 8.64
C LEU A 77 -8.83 -10.96 8.70
N ILE A 78 -8.73 -9.66 8.46
CA ILE A 78 -9.90 -8.75 8.44
C ILE A 78 -10.85 -9.15 7.32
N GLY A 79 -10.34 -9.45 6.12
CA GLY A 79 -11.16 -9.89 4.99
C GLY A 79 -11.93 -11.18 5.26
N MET A 80 -11.36 -12.10 6.04
CA MET A 80 -12.07 -13.32 6.48
C MET A 80 -13.16 -13.02 7.52
N LEU A 81 -12.93 -12.06 8.40
CA LEU A 81 -13.86 -11.72 9.49
C LEU A 81 -14.97 -10.76 9.07
N VAL A 82 -14.65 -9.87 8.13
CA VAL A 82 -15.55 -8.80 7.65
C VAL A 82 -15.57 -8.80 6.11
N PRO A 83 -16.11 -9.86 5.48
CA PRO A 83 -16.18 -9.93 4.03
C PRO A 83 -17.06 -8.81 3.47
N HIS A 84 -16.51 -8.03 2.53
CA HIS A 84 -17.22 -6.95 1.88
C HIS A 84 -17.12 -7.12 0.35
N PRO A 85 -18.22 -7.10 -0.40
CA PRO A 85 -18.18 -7.27 -1.85
C PRO A 85 -17.53 -6.07 -2.53
N ARG A 86 -16.82 -6.29 -3.63
CA ARG A 86 -16.27 -5.22 -4.47
C ARG A 86 -17.37 -4.50 -5.25
N PRO A 87 -17.12 -3.25 -5.72
CA PRO A 87 -18.10 -2.50 -6.51
C PRO A 87 -18.67 -3.29 -7.71
N PHE A 88 -17.82 -4.02 -8.44
CA PHE A 88 -18.23 -4.81 -9.60
C PHE A 88 -19.00 -6.10 -9.26
N MET A 89 -18.98 -6.54 -8.01
CA MET A 89 -19.78 -7.69 -7.53
C MET A 89 -21.22 -7.28 -7.14
N VAL A 90 -21.44 -5.98 -7.00
CA VAL A 90 -22.75 -5.36 -6.80
C VAL A 90 -22.96 -4.35 -7.93
N PRO A 91 -24.20 -4.19 -8.49
CA PRO A 91 -24.40 -3.37 -9.67
C PRO A 91 -24.25 -1.86 -9.37
N VAL A 92 -23.03 -1.40 -9.10
CA VAL A 92 -22.69 -0.03 -8.70
C VAL A 92 -21.51 0.49 -9.49
N GLY A 93 -21.71 1.58 -10.24
CA GLY A 93 -20.68 2.27 -11.03
C GLY A 93 -20.11 1.47 -12.19
N ASN A 94 -18.94 1.87 -12.65
CA ASN A 94 -18.25 1.30 -13.81
C ASN A 94 -16.90 0.70 -13.37
N THR A 95 -16.49 -0.40 -14.02
CA THR A 95 -15.22 -1.10 -13.75
C THR A 95 -14.39 -1.15 -15.01
N PHE A 96 -13.11 -0.76 -14.94
CA PHE A 96 -12.22 -0.58 -16.09
C PHE A 96 -11.02 -1.52 -16.09
N ILE A 97 -10.79 -2.26 -15.00
CA ILE A 97 -9.70 -3.23 -14.89
C ILE A 97 -10.22 -4.57 -14.36
N PRO A 98 -9.71 -5.69 -14.87
CA PRO A 98 -10.07 -7.01 -14.32
C PRO A 98 -9.55 -7.14 -12.89
N HIS A 99 -10.35 -7.80 -12.05
CA HIS A 99 -9.97 -8.15 -10.69
C HIS A 99 -10.76 -9.39 -10.22
N ASP A 100 -10.13 -10.19 -9.35
CA ASP A 100 -10.78 -11.39 -8.82
C ASP A 100 -11.94 -11.04 -7.88
N PRO A 101 -13.03 -11.84 -7.87
CA PRO A 101 -14.22 -11.61 -7.05
C PRO A 101 -14.01 -12.06 -5.59
N GLU A 102 -13.07 -11.43 -4.91
CA GLU A 102 -12.75 -11.64 -3.50
C GLU A 102 -13.17 -10.45 -2.64
N THR A 103 -12.95 -10.53 -1.33
CA THR A 103 -13.30 -9.44 -0.42
C THR A 103 -12.62 -8.11 -0.81
N SER A 104 -13.38 -7.01 -0.70
CA SER A 104 -12.91 -5.66 -1.04
C SER A 104 -12.14 -5.00 0.11
N PHE A 105 -12.48 -5.31 1.35
CA PHE A 105 -12.02 -4.59 2.54
C PHE A 105 -11.01 -5.40 3.35
N PRO A 106 -9.86 -4.79 3.74
CA PRO A 106 -9.25 -3.55 3.22
C PRO A 106 -8.52 -3.77 1.88
N SER A 107 -8.13 -2.70 1.17
CA SER A 107 -7.39 -2.79 -0.08
C SER A 107 -5.90 -3.10 0.14
N ASP A 108 -5.39 -4.22 -0.39
CA ASP A 108 -3.97 -4.62 -0.25
C ASP A 108 -3.01 -3.62 -0.89
N HIS A 109 -3.32 -3.14 -2.10
CA HIS A 109 -2.51 -2.13 -2.77
C HIS A 109 -2.40 -0.85 -1.92
N ALA A 110 -3.54 -0.34 -1.42
CA ALA A 110 -3.54 0.85 -0.58
C ALA A 110 -2.80 0.60 0.75
N THR A 111 -3.04 -0.55 1.40
CA THR A 111 -2.37 -0.91 2.66
C THR A 111 -0.86 -0.94 2.51
N LEU A 112 -0.35 -1.60 1.47
CA LEU A 112 1.08 -1.67 1.18
C LEU A 112 1.66 -0.28 0.93
N MET A 113 1.03 0.50 0.05
CA MET A 113 1.49 1.84 -0.32
C MET A 113 1.51 2.78 0.88
N TRP A 114 0.45 2.81 1.70
CA TRP A 114 0.38 3.66 2.89
C TRP A 114 1.33 3.23 3.99
N THR A 115 1.58 1.92 4.17
CA THR A 115 2.56 1.44 5.16
C THR A 115 3.96 1.96 4.84
N PHE A 116 4.41 1.84 3.59
CA PHE A 116 5.70 2.39 3.20
C PHE A 116 5.72 3.92 3.23
N ALA A 117 4.65 4.58 2.81
CA ALA A 117 4.56 6.04 2.83
C ALA A 117 4.73 6.61 4.25
N TRP A 118 3.95 6.10 5.21
CA TRP A 118 4.06 6.53 6.62
C TRP A 118 5.38 6.11 7.26
N GLY A 119 5.86 4.90 6.96
CA GLY A 119 7.14 4.41 7.46
C GLY A 119 8.32 5.28 7.00
N LEU A 120 8.39 5.61 5.72
CA LEU A 120 9.43 6.50 5.17
C LEU A 120 9.33 7.93 5.71
N TYR A 121 8.10 8.46 5.81
CA TYR A 121 7.86 9.78 6.37
C TYR A 121 8.28 9.88 7.84
N GLY A 122 8.15 8.80 8.61
CA GLY A 122 8.46 8.72 10.03
C GLY A 122 9.94 8.87 10.37
N LEU A 123 10.87 8.64 9.43
CA LEU A 123 12.31 8.83 9.62
C LEU A 123 12.76 10.17 8.99
N PRO A 124 13.28 11.13 9.75
CA PRO A 124 13.63 12.47 9.26
C PRO A 124 14.49 12.48 8.00
N THR A 125 15.49 11.58 7.91
CA THR A 125 16.41 11.48 6.77
C THR A 125 15.74 10.93 5.50
N LEU A 126 14.69 10.11 5.64
CA LEU A 126 13.91 9.54 4.53
C LEU A 126 12.63 10.33 4.24
N ARG A 127 12.35 11.39 4.99
CA ARG A 127 11.08 12.15 4.90
C ARG A 127 10.77 12.69 3.50
N ARG A 128 11.80 13.11 2.75
CA ARG A 128 11.61 13.57 1.36
C ARG A 128 11.10 12.45 0.46
N ILE A 129 11.65 11.25 0.61
CA ILE A 129 11.20 10.04 -0.08
C ILE A 129 9.79 9.67 0.40
N GLY A 130 9.52 9.83 1.69
CA GLY A 130 8.20 9.64 2.29
C GLY A 130 7.12 10.52 1.67
N TYR A 131 7.39 11.80 1.36
CA TYR A 131 6.44 12.65 0.63
C TYR A 131 6.13 12.11 -0.77
N VAL A 132 7.13 11.64 -1.52
CA VAL A 132 6.91 11.01 -2.83
C VAL A 132 6.05 9.77 -2.69
N ALA A 133 6.35 8.92 -1.69
CA ALA A 133 5.58 7.72 -1.41
C ALA A 133 4.12 8.03 -1.00
N ILE A 134 3.87 9.12 -0.25
CA ILE A 134 2.51 9.59 0.09
C ILE A 134 1.75 9.98 -1.18
N VAL A 135 2.38 10.70 -2.11
CA VAL A 135 1.76 11.03 -3.40
C VAL A 135 1.42 9.76 -4.18
N PHE A 136 2.33 8.79 -4.25
CA PHE A 136 2.07 7.52 -4.91
C PHE A 136 0.94 6.74 -4.23
N ALA A 137 0.91 6.68 -2.89
CA ALA A 137 -0.15 6.03 -2.13
C ALA A 137 -1.53 6.69 -2.37
N ALA A 138 -1.57 8.02 -2.41
CA ALA A 138 -2.80 8.77 -2.69
C ALA A 138 -3.30 8.53 -4.12
N LEU A 139 -2.40 8.57 -5.12
CA LEU A 139 -2.75 8.31 -6.52
C LEU A 139 -3.20 6.86 -6.73
N THR A 140 -2.51 5.88 -6.10
CA THR A 140 -2.94 4.47 -6.15
C THR A 140 -4.31 4.31 -5.51
N SER A 141 -4.55 4.88 -4.34
CA SER A 141 -5.83 4.84 -3.64
C SER A 141 -6.95 5.44 -4.48
N TRP A 142 -6.72 6.62 -5.06
CA TRP A 142 -7.66 7.25 -5.99
C TRP A 142 -7.93 6.35 -7.21
N GLY A 143 -6.89 5.83 -7.86
CA GLY A 143 -7.01 4.98 -9.03
C GLY A 143 -7.83 3.71 -8.77
N ARG A 144 -7.67 3.08 -7.58
CA ARG A 144 -8.46 1.90 -7.18
C ARG A 144 -9.95 2.19 -7.08
N VAL A 145 -10.34 3.34 -6.54
CA VAL A 145 -11.73 3.78 -6.45
C VAL A 145 -12.23 4.24 -7.82
N PHE A 146 -11.46 5.07 -8.51
CA PHE A 146 -11.80 5.64 -9.81
C PHE A 146 -12.07 4.55 -10.87
N LEU A 147 -11.26 3.50 -10.90
CA LEU A 147 -11.40 2.36 -11.83
C LEU A 147 -12.40 1.29 -11.38
N GLY A 148 -13.08 1.47 -10.25
CA GLY A 148 -14.22 0.65 -9.84
C GLY A 148 -13.88 -0.67 -9.16
N VAL A 149 -12.70 -0.82 -8.53
CA VAL A 149 -12.30 -2.08 -7.87
C VAL A 149 -12.35 -2.03 -6.35
N HIS A 150 -12.42 -0.83 -5.75
CA HIS A 150 -12.56 -0.64 -4.30
C HIS A 150 -13.52 0.49 -3.97
N PHE A 151 -14.13 0.41 -2.80
CA PHE A 151 -14.89 1.52 -2.21
C PHE A 151 -13.95 2.47 -1.43
N PRO A 152 -14.33 3.75 -1.21
CA PRO A 152 -13.55 4.70 -0.43
C PRO A 152 -13.23 4.21 1.00
N PHE A 153 -14.14 3.49 1.65
CA PHE A 153 -13.89 2.98 3.00
C PHE A 153 -12.89 1.82 3.04
N ASP A 154 -12.71 1.08 1.93
CA ASP A 154 -11.64 0.08 1.82
C ASP A 154 -10.27 0.77 1.92
N ILE A 155 -10.15 1.95 1.30
CA ILE A 155 -8.95 2.78 1.36
C ILE A 155 -8.73 3.36 2.77
N ALA A 156 -9.79 3.89 3.39
CA ALA A 156 -9.70 4.40 4.76
C ALA A 156 -9.28 3.30 5.74
N GLY A 157 -9.86 2.09 5.62
CA GLY A 157 -9.45 0.91 6.39
C GLY A 157 -7.99 0.54 6.17
N SER A 158 -7.51 0.60 4.93
CA SER A 158 -6.11 0.35 4.58
C SER A 158 -5.15 1.32 5.27
N MET A 159 -5.50 2.61 5.32
CA MET A 159 -4.69 3.61 6.04
C MET A 159 -4.61 3.32 7.54
N VAL A 160 -5.73 2.91 8.15
CA VAL A 160 -5.76 2.52 9.57
C VAL A 160 -4.91 1.28 9.83
N VAL A 161 -5.03 0.24 9.01
CA VAL A 161 -4.22 -0.98 9.13
C VAL A 161 -2.73 -0.66 8.98
N ALA A 162 -2.36 0.19 8.02
CA ALA A 162 -0.98 0.64 7.84
C ALA A 162 -0.39 1.30 9.09
N VAL A 163 -1.13 2.23 9.71
CA VAL A 163 -0.71 2.90 10.94
C VAL A 163 -0.59 1.92 12.10
N ILE A 164 -1.61 1.07 12.31
CA ILE A 164 -1.60 0.06 13.37
C ILE A 164 -0.40 -0.88 13.23
N SER A 165 -0.12 -1.37 12.02
CA SER A 165 1.00 -2.27 11.78
C SER A 165 2.35 -1.63 12.08
N LEU A 166 2.55 -0.37 11.70
CA LEU A 166 3.75 0.39 12.06
C LEU A 166 3.88 0.56 13.58
N MET A 167 2.77 0.87 14.26
CA MET A 167 2.77 1.02 15.73
C MET A 167 3.07 -0.29 16.44
N LEU A 168 2.56 -1.43 15.94
CA LEU A 168 2.79 -2.75 16.51
C LEU A 168 4.23 -3.25 16.31
N VAL A 169 4.84 -2.95 15.17
CA VAL A 169 6.21 -3.41 14.88
C VAL A 169 7.27 -2.52 15.49
N ARG A 170 7.03 -1.22 15.65
CA ARG A 170 8.00 -0.26 16.17
C ARG A 170 8.65 -0.65 17.51
N PRO A 171 7.94 -1.17 18.52
CA PRO A 171 8.56 -1.61 19.78
C PRO A 171 9.56 -2.75 19.62
N TRP A 172 9.46 -3.54 18.54
CA TRP A 172 10.35 -4.64 18.21
C TRP A 172 11.62 -4.22 17.48
N GLN A 173 11.76 -2.93 17.14
CA GLN A 173 12.93 -2.42 16.43
C GLN A 173 14.27 -2.82 17.08
N PRO A 174 14.49 -2.75 18.41
CA PRO A 174 15.76 -3.20 19.01
C PRO A 174 16.07 -4.68 18.73
N TYR A 175 15.06 -5.54 18.71
CA TYR A 175 15.21 -6.95 18.37
C TYR A 175 15.53 -7.15 16.87
N ILE A 176 14.84 -6.44 16.00
CA ILE A 176 15.07 -6.44 14.55
C ILE A 176 16.50 -6.01 14.26
N ASP A 177 16.97 -4.93 14.90
CA ASP A 177 18.33 -4.40 14.77
C ASP A 177 19.40 -5.38 15.25
N ALA A 178 19.13 -6.11 16.32
CA ALA A 178 20.08 -7.05 16.89
C ALA A 178 20.14 -8.40 16.13
N ARG A 179 19.02 -8.87 15.58
CA ARG A 179 18.91 -10.25 15.05
C ARG A 179 18.78 -10.30 13.53
N LEU A 180 18.01 -9.42 12.93
CA LEU A 180 17.68 -9.47 11.50
C LEU A 180 18.54 -8.52 10.66
N ALA A 181 18.84 -7.32 11.18
CA ALA A 181 19.61 -6.34 10.43
C ALA A 181 21.03 -6.81 10.07
N PRO A 182 21.78 -7.56 10.92
CA PRO A 182 23.10 -8.07 10.54
C PRO A 182 23.06 -9.04 9.35
N LEU A 183 21.98 -9.83 9.20
CA LEU A 183 21.79 -10.71 8.04
C LEU A 183 21.53 -9.91 6.78
N ALA A 184 20.64 -8.92 6.86
CA ALA A 184 20.31 -8.03 5.75
C ALA A 184 21.53 -7.21 5.28
N GLU A 185 22.37 -6.73 6.22
CA GLU A 185 23.62 -6.04 5.90
C GLU A 185 24.65 -6.96 5.21
N ARG A 186 24.77 -8.22 5.62
CA ARG A 186 25.64 -9.21 4.94
C ARG A 186 25.22 -9.41 3.50
N VAL A 187 23.89 -9.55 3.26
CA VAL A 187 23.34 -9.67 1.90
C VAL A 187 23.64 -8.40 1.08
N HIS A 188 23.48 -7.21 1.68
CA HIS A 188 23.76 -5.94 1.04
C HIS A 188 25.25 -5.85 0.60
N VAL A 189 26.20 -6.12 1.51
CA VAL A 189 27.64 -6.10 1.21
C VAL A 189 27.98 -7.13 0.16
N GLY A 190 27.50 -8.38 0.28
CA GLY A 190 27.76 -9.44 -0.67
C GLY A 190 27.20 -9.16 -2.08
N MET A 191 26.09 -8.42 -2.20
CA MET A 191 25.59 -7.97 -3.50
C MET A 191 26.49 -6.90 -4.11
N LEU A 192 26.90 -5.89 -3.32
CA LEU A 192 27.77 -4.81 -3.81
C LEU A 192 29.14 -5.34 -4.26
N GLU A 193 29.76 -6.27 -3.52
CA GLU A 193 31.04 -6.87 -3.89
C GLU A 193 30.98 -7.65 -5.23
N LYS A 194 29.82 -8.21 -5.58
CA LYS A 194 29.63 -8.91 -6.86
C LYS A 194 29.39 -7.97 -8.05
N TRP A 195 28.87 -6.77 -7.80
CA TRP A 195 28.51 -5.82 -8.87
C TRP A 195 29.60 -4.80 -9.17
N PHE A 196 30.55 -4.61 -8.25
CA PHE A 196 31.64 -3.64 -8.38
C PHE A 196 33.04 -4.28 -8.51
N LYS A 197 33.08 -5.61 -8.72
CA LYS A 197 34.23 -6.36 -9.24
C LYS A 197 34.06 -6.66 -10.73
#